data_d7aac297743b8d62e688666d0a166e38
#
_entry.id   d7aac297743b8d62e688666d0a166e38
#
_cell.length_a   1.000
_cell.length_b   1.000
_cell.length_c   1.000
_cell.angle_alpha   90.00
_cell.angle_beta   90.00
_cell.angle_gamma   90.00
#
_symmetry.space_group_name_H-M   'P 1'
#
loop_
_entity.id
_entity.type
_entity.pdbx_description
1 polymer ?
#
loop_
_entity_poly.entity_id
_entity_poly.type
_entity_poly.pdbx_seq_one_letter_code
_entity_poly.pdbx_strand_id
1 'polypeptide(L)'
;MGGVPYGLAHVLRHLSVGSNRGGRPRKAEALKRLHGTARKDRKVKGTPDPKGKPKRPVGLSRQAIRIWDALGPQLQQLGLLTEIDSSTFGVYCQAYADWLQLTRHLNKLGPLNWYQSSESGYRQVIPEVGARNTAYQVMQRLETRFGLDPSSRASLSITETETAHDVVEEFLFKPRVIA
;
A
#
# COMPACT_ATOMS: atom_id res chain seq x y z
N MET A 1 29.52 18.02 -32.11
CA MET A 1 28.13 18.40 -32.45
C MET A 1 27.33 17.12 -32.68
N GLY A 2 26.58 16.66 -31.70
CA GLY A 2 25.76 15.46 -31.76
C GLY A 2 24.36 15.82 -31.31
N GLY A 3 23.41 15.89 -32.23
CA GLY A 3 22.03 16.27 -32.00
C GLY A 3 21.29 15.19 -31.27
N VAL A 4 20.53 15.57 -30.24
CA VAL A 4 19.61 14.72 -29.46
C VAL A 4 18.38 14.45 -30.34
N PRO A 5 17.90 13.19 -30.47
CA PRO A 5 16.75 12.89 -31.30
C PRO A 5 15.46 13.43 -30.67
N TYR A 6 14.80 14.33 -31.35
CA TYR A 6 13.47 14.85 -31.06
C TYR A 6 12.42 13.74 -31.33
N GLY A 7 12.20 12.83 -30.39
CA GLY A 7 11.24 11.71 -30.57
C GLY A 7 10.21 11.51 -29.49
N LEU A 8 10.36 12.13 -28.31
CA LEU A 8 9.50 11.86 -27.14
C LEU A 8 8.41 12.91 -26.88
N ALA A 9 8.41 14.03 -27.60
CA ALA A 9 7.43 15.11 -27.36
C ALA A 9 6.04 14.84 -27.92
N HIS A 10 5.87 13.86 -28.82
CA HIS A 10 4.57 13.61 -29.47
C HIS A 10 3.66 12.63 -28.73
N VAL A 11 4.19 11.81 -27.82
CA VAL A 11 3.41 10.77 -27.12
C VAL A 11 2.65 11.33 -25.92
N LEU A 12 3.03 12.47 -25.38
CA LEU A 12 2.43 13.04 -24.17
C LEU A 12 1.23 13.97 -24.40
N ARG A 13 0.82 14.22 -25.62
CA ARG A 13 -0.25 15.19 -25.95
C ARG A 13 -1.69 14.73 -25.67
N HIS A 14 -1.90 13.47 -25.29
CA HIS A 14 -3.26 12.94 -25.06
C HIS A 14 -3.55 12.45 -23.64
N LEU A 15 -2.67 12.74 -22.68
CA LEU A 15 -3.04 12.54 -21.27
C LEU A 15 -3.80 13.79 -20.80
N SER A 16 -5.09 13.85 -21.13
CA SER A 16 -6.03 14.75 -20.50
C SER A 16 -6.09 14.39 -19.01
N VAL A 17 -5.30 15.08 -18.19
CA VAL A 17 -5.45 15.05 -16.75
C VAL A 17 -6.78 15.74 -16.43
N GLY A 18 -7.82 14.94 -16.21
CA GLY A 18 -9.13 15.43 -15.81
C GLY A 18 -8.98 16.34 -14.59
N SER A 19 -9.55 17.55 -14.66
CA SER A 19 -9.53 18.55 -13.61
C SER A 19 -9.99 17.91 -12.29
N ASN A 20 -9.09 17.90 -11.31
CA ASN A 20 -9.36 17.41 -9.96
C ASN A 20 -10.30 18.40 -9.23
N ARG A 21 -11.59 18.35 -9.53
CA ARG A 21 -12.63 19.00 -8.72
C ARG A 21 -12.67 18.23 -7.41
N GLY A 22 -12.29 18.91 -6.31
CA GLY A 22 -12.08 18.34 -4.99
C GLY A 22 -13.23 17.47 -4.47
N GLY A 23 -13.24 16.18 -4.84
CA GLY A 23 -14.14 15.16 -4.37
C GLY A 23 -13.36 13.90 -3.98
N ARG A 24 -14.00 12.99 -3.26
CA ARG A 24 -13.40 11.71 -2.90
C ARG A 24 -12.85 11.00 -4.15
N PRO A 25 -11.58 10.51 -4.12
CA PRO A 25 -11.01 9.74 -5.23
C PRO A 25 -11.92 8.59 -5.66
N ARG A 26 -12.00 8.35 -6.96
CA ARG A 26 -12.81 7.25 -7.50
C ARG A 26 -12.19 5.91 -7.11
N LYS A 27 -13.01 4.98 -6.64
CA LYS A 27 -12.58 3.60 -6.37
C LYS A 27 -12.21 2.90 -7.68
N ALA A 28 -11.16 2.08 -7.64
CA ALA A 28 -10.77 1.23 -8.78
C ALA A 28 -11.92 0.30 -9.21
N GLU A 29 -12.00 -0.03 -10.49
CA GLU A 29 -13.10 -0.84 -11.04
C GLU A 29 -13.10 -2.25 -10.43
N ALA A 30 -11.92 -2.84 -10.19
CA ALA A 30 -11.78 -4.11 -9.48
C ALA A 30 -12.42 -4.06 -8.09
N LEU A 31 -12.15 -2.99 -7.32
CA LEU A 31 -12.79 -2.75 -6.02
C LEU A 31 -14.32 -2.60 -6.13
N LYS A 32 -14.83 -1.95 -7.17
CA LYS A 32 -16.27 -1.82 -7.38
C LYS A 32 -16.93 -3.14 -7.71
N ARG A 33 -16.27 -4.01 -8.48
CA ARG A 33 -16.76 -5.36 -8.77
C ARG A 33 -16.85 -6.19 -7.50
N LEU A 34 -15.81 -6.19 -6.69
CA LEU A 34 -15.78 -6.86 -5.39
C LEU A 34 -16.85 -6.32 -4.43
N HIS A 35 -17.16 -5.02 -4.51
CA HIS A 35 -18.21 -4.38 -3.70
C HIS A 35 -19.63 -4.60 -4.24
N GLY A 36 -19.83 -5.31 -5.35
CA GLY A 36 -21.14 -5.42 -6.00
C GLY A 36 -21.72 -4.09 -6.49
N THR A 37 -20.94 -3.01 -6.44
CA THR A 37 -21.38 -1.66 -6.82
C THR A 37 -20.97 -1.27 -8.23
N ALA A 38 -20.41 -2.19 -9.00
CA ALA A 38 -20.07 -1.98 -10.40
C ALA A 38 -21.34 -1.91 -11.26
N ARG A 39 -21.69 -0.71 -11.71
CA ARG A 39 -22.82 -0.49 -12.62
C ARG A 39 -22.31 -0.39 -14.05
N LYS A 40 -22.93 -1.11 -14.97
CA LYS A 40 -22.57 -1.10 -16.42
C LYS A 40 -22.71 0.29 -17.05
N ASP A 41 -23.73 1.05 -16.62
CA ASP A 41 -24.04 2.41 -17.07
C ASP A 41 -23.04 3.47 -16.61
N ARG A 42 -22.29 3.21 -15.52
CA ARG A 42 -21.30 4.12 -14.94
C ARG A 42 -19.86 3.72 -15.21
N LYS A 43 -19.64 2.70 -16.03
CA LYS A 43 -18.30 2.28 -16.42
C LYS A 43 -17.64 3.39 -17.26
N VAL A 44 -16.54 3.95 -16.79
CA VAL A 44 -15.78 4.93 -17.55
C VAL A 44 -15.16 4.21 -18.74
N LYS A 45 -15.59 4.59 -19.97
CA LYS A 45 -14.99 4.06 -21.19
C LYS A 45 -13.49 4.42 -21.19
N GLY A 46 -12.63 3.43 -21.45
CA GLY A 46 -11.18 3.66 -21.50
C GLY A 46 -10.47 3.59 -20.14
N THR A 47 -11.12 3.17 -19.04
CA THR A 47 -10.38 2.84 -17.81
C THR A 47 -9.47 1.64 -18.10
N PRO A 48 -8.15 1.77 -17.96
CA PRO A 48 -7.24 0.66 -18.14
C PRO A 48 -7.61 -0.47 -17.17
N ASP A 49 -7.75 -1.69 -17.68
CA ASP A 49 -7.87 -2.90 -16.86
C ASP A 49 -6.52 -3.65 -17.01
N PRO A 50 -5.51 -3.27 -16.22
CA PRO A 50 -4.18 -3.80 -16.40
C PRO A 50 -4.19 -5.28 -16.07
N LYS A 51 -3.71 -6.07 -17.03
CA LYS A 51 -3.59 -7.53 -16.92
C LYS A 51 -2.11 -7.84 -16.83
N GLY A 52 -1.68 -8.48 -15.77
CA GLY A 52 -0.30 -8.89 -15.63
C GLY A 52 0.02 -9.29 -14.20
N LYS A 53 1.06 -10.12 -14.05
CA LYS A 53 1.54 -10.49 -12.72
C LYS A 53 2.40 -9.35 -12.17
N PRO A 54 2.15 -8.91 -10.93
CA PRO A 54 2.98 -7.90 -10.30
C PRO A 54 4.41 -8.41 -10.18
N LYS A 55 5.37 -7.55 -10.53
CA LYS A 55 6.80 -7.83 -10.41
C LYS A 55 7.33 -7.11 -9.18
N ARG A 56 8.00 -7.85 -8.31
CA ARG A 56 8.62 -7.28 -7.12
C ARG A 56 9.65 -6.21 -7.49
N PRO A 57 9.54 -4.98 -6.97
CA PRO A 57 10.55 -3.94 -7.18
C PRO A 57 11.91 -4.35 -6.59
N VAL A 58 12.99 -3.85 -7.21
CA VAL A 58 14.33 -3.95 -6.65
C VAL A 58 14.52 -2.95 -5.51
N GLY A 59 15.45 -3.24 -4.59
CA GLY A 59 15.77 -2.33 -3.50
C GLY A 59 14.92 -2.48 -2.23
N LEU A 60 14.00 -3.43 -2.16
CA LEU A 60 13.26 -3.74 -0.94
C LEU A 60 14.19 -4.41 0.10
N SER A 61 13.98 -4.07 1.37
CA SER A 61 14.63 -4.77 2.49
C SER A 61 14.19 -6.24 2.57
N ARG A 62 15.00 -7.09 3.21
CA ARG A 62 14.66 -8.52 3.39
C ARG A 62 13.30 -8.72 4.06
N GLN A 63 12.95 -7.86 5.01
CA GLN A 63 11.65 -7.91 5.70
C GLN A 63 10.52 -7.50 4.75
N ALA A 64 10.71 -6.45 3.95
CA ALA A 64 9.73 -6.02 2.95
C ALA A 64 9.49 -7.09 1.87
N ILE A 65 10.55 -7.81 1.47
CA ILE A 65 10.44 -8.95 0.56
C ILE A 65 9.54 -10.04 1.14
N ARG A 66 9.71 -10.38 2.42
CA ARG A 66 8.85 -11.38 3.09
C ARG A 66 7.38 -10.96 3.12
N ILE A 67 7.12 -9.68 3.36
CA ILE A 67 5.77 -9.12 3.35
C ILE A 67 5.18 -9.18 1.94
N TRP A 68 5.97 -8.82 0.92
CA TRP A 68 5.58 -8.91 -0.48
C TRP A 68 5.20 -10.35 -0.86
N ASP A 69 6.06 -11.31 -0.52
CA ASP A 69 5.86 -12.72 -0.88
C ASP A 69 4.65 -13.34 -0.13
N ALA A 70 4.31 -12.82 1.04
CA ALA A 70 3.15 -13.27 1.81
C ALA A 70 1.81 -12.69 1.31
N LEU A 71 1.76 -11.38 1.04
CA LEU A 71 0.51 -10.67 0.71
C LEU A 71 0.27 -10.57 -0.81
N GLY A 72 1.33 -10.45 -1.60
CA GLY A 72 1.23 -10.23 -3.05
C GLY A 72 0.38 -11.26 -3.77
N PRO A 73 0.60 -12.58 -3.59
CA PRO A 73 -0.21 -13.61 -4.22
C PRO A 73 -1.69 -13.53 -3.87
N GLN A 74 -2.03 -13.21 -2.63
CA GLN A 74 -3.41 -13.09 -2.16
C GLN A 74 -4.12 -11.90 -2.82
N LEU A 75 -3.47 -10.73 -2.84
CA LEU A 75 -4.00 -9.54 -3.50
C LEU A 75 -4.15 -9.72 -5.01
N GLN A 76 -3.23 -10.48 -5.63
CA GLN A 76 -3.32 -10.84 -7.04
C GLN A 76 -4.52 -11.75 -7.32
N GLN A 77 -4.76 -12.77 -6.49
CA GLN A 77 -5.92 -13.65 -6.62
C GLN A 77 -7.24 -12.89 -6.51
N LEU A 78 -7.30 -11.90 -5.62
CA LEU A 78 -8.45 -11.00 -5.47
C LEU A 78 -8.56 -9.96 -6.59
N GLY A 79 -7.60 -9.90 -7.52
CA GLY A 79 -7.57 -8.89 -8.58
C GLY A 79 -7.29 -7.46 -8.08
N LEU A 80 -6.78 -7.33 -6.85
CA LEU A 80 -6.47 -6.04 -6.22
C LEU A 80 -5.05 -5.56 -6.51
N LEU A 81 -4.18 -6.45 -6.99
CA LEU A 81 -2.79 -6.16 -7.32
C LEU A 81 -2.50 -6.57 -8.76
N THR A 82 -2.10 -5.61 -9.56
CA THR A 82 -1.75 -5.78 -10.97
C THR A 82 -0.29 -5.38 -11.23
N GLU A 83 0.20 -5.58 -12.46
CA GLU A 83 1.59 -5.25 -12.80
C GLU A 83 1.93 -3.77 -12.54
N ILE A 84 1.01 -2.85 -12.83
CA ILE A 84 1.23 -1.41 -12.64
C ILE A 84 1.22 -0.97 -11.18
N ASP A 85 0.63 -1.76 -10.30
CA ASP A 85 0.55 -1.47 -8.86
C ASP A 85 1.81 -1.91 -8.10
N SER A 86 2.73 -2.58 -8.80
CA SER A 86 3.93 -3.20 -8.22
C SER A 86 4.77 -2.22 -7.39
N SER A 87 5.02 -1.01 -7.90
CA SER A 87 5.79 0.00 -7.18
C SER A 87 5.07 0.49 -5.93
N THR A 88 3.78 0.76 -6.03
CA THR A 88 2.94 1.23 -4.91
C THR A 88 2.85 0.19 -3.81
N PHE A 89 2.67 -1.08 -4.18
CA PHE A 89 2.65 -2.18 -3.22
C PHE A 89 4.04 -2.43 -2.61
N GLY A 90 5.11 -2.22 -3.39
CA GLY A 90 6.49 -2.25 -2.87
C GLY A 90 6.73 -1.20 -1.79
N VAL A 91 6.23 0.03 -1.98
CA VAL A 91 6.28 1.09 -0.96
C VAL A 91 5.51 0.69 0.30
N TYR A 92 4.33 0.07 0.16
CA TYR A 92 3.58 -0.48 1.29
C TYR A 92 4.41 -1.50 2.08
N CYS A 93 4.99 -2.49 1.39
CA CYS A 93 5.80 -3.53 2.02
C CYS A 93 7.02 -2.96 2.75
N GLN A 94 7.68 -1.94 2.18
CA GLN A 94 8.80 -1.28 2.81
C GLN A 94 8.35 -0.48 4.04
N ALA A 95 7.29 0.31 3.93
CA ALA A 95 6.75 1.07 5.06
C ALA A 95 6.34 0.15 6.23
N TYR A 96 5.75 -1.00 5.93
CA TYR A 96 5.41 -2.00 6.94
C TYR A 96 6.67 -2.60 7.60
N ALA A 97 7.69 -2.91 6.81
CA ALA A 97 8.97 -3.41 7.34
C ALA A 97 9.65 -2.39 8.26
N ASP A 98 9.67 -1.12 7.84
CA ASP A 98 10.27 -0.02 8.61
C ASP A 98 9.50 0.21 9.91
N TRP A 99 8.17 0.22 9.86
CA TRP A 99 7.31 0.32 11.04
C TRP A 99 7.59 -0.80 12.03
N LEU A 100 7.70 -2.05 11.57
CA LEU A 100 8.02 -3.21 12.42
C LEU A 100 9.40 -3.07 13.08
N GLN A 101 10.41 -2.67 12.32
CA GLN A 101 11.77 -2.50 12.81
C GLN A 101 11.83 -1.40 13.86
N LEU A 102 11.28 -0.22 13.57
CA LEU A 102 11.24 0.92 14.48
C LEU A 102 10.42 0.61 15.74
N THR A 103 9.30 -0.07 15.59
CA THR A 103 8.48 -0.50 16.74
C THR A 103 9.24 -1.45 17.65
N ARG A 104 9.97 -2.43 17.10
CA ARG A 104 10.81 -3.34 17.89
C ARG A 104 11.93 -2.58 18.61
N HIS A 105 12.55 -1.61 17.92
CA HIS A 105 13.59 -0.77 18.52
C HIS A 105 13.04 0.05 19.69
N LEU A 106 11.94 0.75 19.50
CA LEU A 106 11.31 1.58 20.52
C LEU A 106 10.79 0.76 21.72
N ASN A 107 10.30 -0.46 21.46
CA ASN A 107 9.89 -1.37 22.55
C ASN A 107 11.08 -1.81 23.42
N LYS A 108 12.25 -2.01 22.80
CA LYS A 108 13.48 -2.31 23.57
C LYS A 108 13.96 -1.12 24.40
N LEU A 109 13.82 0.10 23.87
CA LEU A 109 14.19 1.31 24.61
C LEU A 109 13.27 1.57 25.81
N GLY A 110 12.00 1.18 25.70
CA GLY A 110 10.94 1.49 26.66
C GLY A 110 10.44 2.95 26.55
N PRO A 111 9.15 3.20 26.89
CA PRO A 111 8.50 4.49 26.66
C PRO A 111 9.16 5.69 27.34
N LEU A 112 9.81 5.48 28.48
CA LEU A 112 10.49 6.54 29.23
C LEU A 112 11.69 7.10 28.47
N ASN A 113 12.32 6.31 27.61
CA ASN A 113 13.52 6.66 26.84
C ASN A 113 13.16 7.23 25.45
N TRP A 114 11.87 7.46 25.15
CA TRP A 114 11.45 8.08 23.88
C TRP A 114 11.65 9.59 23.85
N TYR A 115 12.19 10.17 24.93
CA TYR A 115 12.43 11.58 25.04
C TYR A 115 13.90 11.84 25.34
N GLN A 116 14.44 12.86 24.68
CA GLN A 116 15.76 13.40 24.98
C GLN A 116 15.62 14.85 25.45
N SER A 117 16.44 15.26 26.40
CA SER A 117 16.50 16.63 26.86
C SER A 117 17.63 17.37 26.15
N SER A 118 17.36 18.58 25.66
CA SER A 118 18.40 19.49 25.20
C SER A 118 19.16 20.08 26.41
N GLU A 119 20.29 20.74 26.16
CA GLU A 119 21.05 21.47 27.19
C GLU A 119 20.20 22.55 27.89
N SER A 120 19.20 23.11 27.17
CA SER A 120 18.25 24.08 27.72
C SER A 120 17.11 23.46 28.55
N GLY A 121 17.12 22.14 28.78
CA GLY A 121 16.09 21.41 29.51
C GLY A 121 14.82 21.12 28.71
N TYR A 122 14.77 21.49 27.43
CA TYR A 122 13.64 21.19 26.55
C TYR A 122 13.61 19.70 26.23
N ARG A 123 12.47 19.06 26.49
CA ARG A 123 12.25 17.64 26.18
C ARG A 123 11.61 17.49 24.80
N GLN A 124 12.26 16.73 23.94
CA GLN A 124 11.74 16.41 22.62
C GLN A 124 11.74 14.90 22.38
N VAL A 125 10.82 14.46 21.55
CA VAL A 125 10.71 13.05 21.15
C VAL A 125 11.88 12.71 20.25
N ILE A 126 12.48 11.52 20.45
CA ILE A 126 13.56 11.04 19.58
C ILE A 126 13.07 10.85 18.14
N PRO A 127 13.96 11.02 17.13
CA PRO A 127 13.57 10.96 15.71
C PRO A 127 12.92 9.63 15.30
N GLU A 128 13.27 8.53 15.93
CA GLU A 128 12.77 7.19 15.65
C GLU A 128 11.26 7.08 15.87
N VAL A 129 10.70 7.80 16.83
CA VAL A 129 9.24 7.87 17.06
C VAL A 129 8.56 8.55 15.90
N GLY A 130 9.12 9.65 15.40
CA GLY A 130 8.63 10.35 14.21
C GLY A 130 8.68 9.48 12.97
N ALA A 131 9.81 8.81 12.75
CA ALA A 131 10.00 7.90 11.63
C ALA A 131 9.00 6.73 11.66
N ARG A 132 8.77 6.10 12.83
CA ARG A 132 7.74 5.06 13.00
C ARG A 132 6.34 5.55 12.64
N ASN A 133 5.98 6.75 13.13
CA ASN A 133 4.66 7.32 12.86
C ASN A 133 4.47 7.65 11.37
N THR A 134 5.51 8.14 10.70
CA THR A 134 5.50 8.39 9.25
C THR A 134 5.32 7.08 8.48
N ALA A 135 6.08 6.04 8.81
CA ALA A 135 5.93 4.72 8.20
C ALA A 135 4.49 4.18 8.37
N TYR A 136 3.92 4.30 9.56
CA TYR A 136 2.54 3.91 9.85
C TYR A 136 1.51 4.69 9.02
N GLN A 137 1.68 6.00 8.87
CA GLN A 137 0.78 6.82 8.04
C GLN A 137 0.82 6.42 6.56
N VAL A 138 2.02 6.13 6.02
CA VAL A 138 2.16 5.64 4.65
C VAL A 138 1.45 4.30 4.51
N MET A 139 1.65 3.38 5.44
CA MET A 139 1.02 2.07 5.47
C MET A 139 -0.51 2.20 5.46
N GLN A 140 -1.11 2.96 6.38
CA GLN A 140 -2.57 3.17 6.45
C GLN A 140 -3.17 3.73 5.15
N ARG A 141 -2.51 4.72 4.53
CA ARG A 141 -2.98 5.29 3.26
C ARG A 141 -3.03 4.26 2.14
N LEU A 142 -2.08 3.33 2.13
CA LEU A 142 -1.97 2.31 1.10
C LEU A 142 -2.88 1.10 1.41
N GLU A 143 -3.09 0.75 2.68
CA GLU A 143 -4.04 -0.27 3.12
C GLU A 143 -5.45 0.00 2.57
N THR A 144 -5.91 1.22 2.70
CA THR A 144 -7.22 1.63 2.16
C THR A 144 -7.30 1.45 0.64
N ARG A 145 -6.20 1.67 -0.08
CA ARG A 145 -6.16 1.50 -1.54
C ARG A 145 -6.23 0.04 -1.98
N PHE A 146 -5.57 -0.83 -1.24
CA PHE A 146 -5.54 -2.27 -1.51
C PHE A 146 -6.67 -3.04 -0.82
N GLY A 147 -7.57 -2.37 -0.09
CA GLY A 147 -8.66 -3.03 0.61
C GLY A 147 -8.21 -3.88 1.80
N LEU A 148 -7.06 -3.56 2.39
CA LEU A 148 -6.48 -4.32 3.51
C LEU A 148 -7.09 -3.94 4.86
N ASP A 149 -7.79 -2.80 4.96
CA ASP A 149 -8.46 -2.39 6.20
C ASP A 149 -9.87 -2.99 6.33
N PRO A 150 -10.38 -3.21 7.57
CA PRO A 150 -11.69 -3.80 7.81
C PRO A 150 -12.85 -3.01 7.20
N SER A 151 -12.76 -1.68 7.19
CA SER A 151 -13.81 -0.80 6.64
C SER A 151 -13.89 -0.91 5.12
N SER A 152 -12.74 -1.02 4.47
CA SER A 152 -12.68 -1.32 3.03
C SER A 152 -13.24 -2.71 2.75
N ARG A 153 -12.98 -3.72 3.61
CA ARG A 153 -13.53 -5.08 3.48
C ARG A 153 -15.03 -5.16 3.78
N ALA A 154 -15.53 -4.48 4.81
CA ALA A 154 -16.97 -4.47 5.13
C ALA A 154 -17.83 -3.91 3.99
N SER A 155 -17.23 -3.11 3.12
CA SER A 155 -17.86 -2.67 1.88
C SER A 155 -17.58 -3.63 0.69
N LEU A 156 -16.79 -4.71 0.89
CA LEU A 156 -16.66 -5.82 -0.03
C LEU A 156 -17.79 -6.81 0.29
N SER A 157 -18.88 -6.79 -0.47
CA SER A 157 -19.78 -7.94 -0.49
C SER A 157 -18.99 -9.11 -1.09
N ILE A 158 -18.34 -9.88 -0.22
CA ILE A 158 -17.72 -11.14 -0.57
C ILE A 158 -18.88 -12.05 -0.92
N THR A 159 -19.09 -12.30 -2.20
CA THR A 159 -19.79 -13.51 -2.63
C THR A 159 -18.91 -14.62 -2.10
N GLU A 160 -19.41 -15.31 -1.08
CA GLU A 160 -18.72 -16.32 -0.28
C GLU A 160 -17.93 -17.29 -1.15
N THR A 161 -16.63 -17.12 -1.15
CA THR A 161 -15.72 -18.25 -1.29
C THR A 161 -15.07 -18.35 0.08
N GLU A 162 -15.51 -19.30 0.89
CA GLU A 162 -15.13 -19.56 2.29
C GLU A 162 -13.62 -19.56 2.58
N THR A 163 -12.80 -19.61 1.56
CA THR A 163 -11.35 -19.67 1.66
C THR A 163 -10.64 -18.33 1.89
N ALA A 164 -11.26 -17.20 1.54
CA ALA A 164 -10.59 -15.90 1.66
C ALA A 164 -10.65 -15.30 3.08
N HIS A 165 -11.70 -15.63 3.85
CA HIS A 165 -11.88 -15.14 5.22
C HIS A 165 -10.86 -15.77 6.17
N ASP A 166 -10.68 -17.08 6.08
CA ASP A 166 -9.76 -17.83 6.95
C ASP A 166 -8.30 -17.43 6.77
N VAL A 167 -7.88 -17.14 5.53
CA VAL A 167 -6.49 -16.81 5.22
C VAL A 167 -6.10 -15.44 5.77
N VAL A 168 -7.00 -14.45 5.73
CA VAL A 168 -6.74 -13.11 6.24
C VAL A 168 -6.75 -13.10 7.77
N GLU A 169 -7.66 -13.83 8.41
CA GLU A 169 -7.67 -14.00 9.87
C GLU A 169 -6.45 -14.77 10.37
N GLU A 170 -6.05 -15.81 9.69
CA GLU A 170 -4.86 -16.58 10.06
C GLU A 170 -3.59 -15.73 10.01
N PHE A 171 -3.49 -14.83 9.03
CA PHE A 171 -2.33 -13.94 8.90
C PHE A 171 -2.32 -12.82 9.96
N LEU A 172 -3.49 -12.25 10.29
CA LEU A 172 -3.60 -11.11 11.21
C LEU A 172 -3.57 -11.52 12.68
N PHE A 173 -4.07 -12.71 13.02
CA PHE A 173 -4.29 -13.12 14.42
C PHE A 173 -3.43 -14.28 14.89
N LYS A 174 -2.72 -14.99 14.00
CA LYS A 174 -1.70 -15.96 14.41
C LYS A 174 -0.33 -15.31 14.39
N PRO A 175 0.26 -14.95 15.54
CA PRO A 175 1.65 -14.48 15.58
C PRO A 175 2.56 -15.64 15.17
N ARG A 176 3.04 -15.63 13.94
CA ARG A 176 4.17 -16.49 13.58
C ARG A 176 5.37 -16.01 14.38
N VAL A 177 5.71 -16.74 15.42
CA VAL A 177 6.99 -16.61 16.09
C VAL A 177 8.07 -16.81 15.04
N ILE A 178 8.66 -15.70 14.59
CA ILE A 178 9.80 -15.72 13.69
C ILE A 178 11.02 -15.90 14.62
N ALA A 179 11.50 -17.15 14.70
CA ALA A 179 12.78 -17.48 15.31
C ALA A 179 13.95 -16.82 14.56
#